data_a73139ea33c81f8ddf79e2cefcd30c17
#
_entry.id   a73139ea33c81f8ddf79e2cefcd30c17
#
_cell.length_a   1.000
_cell.length_b   1.000
_cell.length_c   1.000
_cell.angle_alpha   90.00
_cell.angle_beta   90.00
_cell.angle_gamma   90.00
#
_symmetry.space_group_name_H-M   'P 1'
#
loop_
_entity.id
_entity.type
_entity.pdbx_description
1 polymer ?
#
loop_
_entity_poly.entity_id
_entity_poly.type
_entity_poly.pdbx_seq_one_letter_code
_entity_poly.pdbx_strand_id
1 'polypeptide(L)'
;MKNSILVIIAAFLFSCTTQNETNNTSTNADQIFLTNCITVQEYLNDFVNESINYKKYFNDTCKVRGTYFNSEGLMSVDDRISIHKEMWAKYDFAISDSINFLPGVNAETKKMDGSVRFYFDWTVDNTENRKSITLPLYMSFDFDNDGKINFYQFFGDISAAISSIE
;
A
#
# COMPACT_ATOMS: atom_id res chain seq x y z
N MET A 1 -36.75 -73.85 -4.73
CA MET A 1 -35.55 -73.43 -5.41
C MET A 1 -35.64 -71.94 -5.68
N LYS A 2 -35.02 -71.07 -4.84
CA LYS A 2 -35.06 -69.60 -4.96
C LYS A 2 -33.63 -69.13 -5.24
N ASN A 3 -33.41 -68.63 -6.42
CA ASN A 3 -32.14 -68.00 -6.81
C ASN A 3 -32.13 -66.56 -6.35
N SER A 4 -31.27 -66.25 -5.40
CA SER A 4 -30.97 -64.87 -4.99
C SER A 4 -29.87 -64.31 -5.88
N ILE A 5 -30.20 -63.30 -6.66
CA ILE A 5 -29.23 -62.53 -7.44
C ILE A 5 -28.68 -61.42 -6.54
N LEU A 6 -27.41 -61.50 -6.24
CA LEU A 6 -26.66 -60.48 -5.50
C LEU A 6 -26.19 -59.40 -6.48
N VAL A 7 -26.79 -58.22 -6.40
CA VAL A 7 -26.34 -57.04 -7.19
C VAL A 7 -25.28 -56.31 -6.40
N ILE A 8 -24.04 -56.34 -6.89
CA ILE A 8 -22.93 -55.55 -6.33
C ILE A 8 -22.95 -54.18 -7.00
N ILE A 9 -23.31 -53.16 -6.21
CA ILE A 9 -23.21 -51.76 -6.64
C ILE A 9 -21.78 -51.29 -6.34
N ALA A 10 -20.96 -51.14 -7.36
CA ALA A 10 -19.63 -50.51 -7.28
C ALA A 10 -19.82 -48.98 -7.26
N ALA A 11 -19.63 -48.38 -6.12
CA ALA A 11 -19.59 -46.93 -5.98
C ALA A 11 -18.21 -46.40 -6.46
N PHE A 12 -18.17 -45.76 -7.61
CA PHE A 12 -17.02 -45.03 -8.09
C PHE A 12 -16.91 -43.72 -7.30
N LEU A 13 -15.97 -43.67 -6.38
CA LEU A 13 -15.54 -42.41 -5.75
C LEU A 13 -14.59 -41.69 -6.74
N PHE A 14 -15.15 -40.79 -7.52
CA PHE A 14 -14.35 -39.78 -8.22
C PHE A 14 -13.84 -38.79 -7.17
N SER A 15 -12.62 -39.03 -6.66
CA SER A 15 -11.90 -38.03 -5.91
C SER A 15 -11.43 -36.95 -6.88
N CYS A 16 -12.05 -35.79 -6.80
CA CYS A 16 -11.64 -34.59 -7.52
C CYS A 16 -10.36 -34.05 -6.87
N THR A 17 -9.20 -34.40 -7.41
CA THR A 17 -7.92 -33.79 -7.06
C THR A 17 -7.64 -32.61 -7.98
N THR A 18 -8.32 -31.49 -7.75
CA THR A 18 -8.01 -30.22 -8.41
C THR A 18 -8.09 -29.06 -7.40
N GLN A 19 -7.20 -29.08 -6.42
CA GLN A 19 -7.13 -27.98 -5.44
C GLN A 19 -5.71 -27.49 -5.10
N ASN A 20 -4.67 -27.89 -5.81
CA ASN A 20 -3.31 -27.49 -5.40
C ASN A 20 -2.66 -26.35 -6.20
N GLU A 21 -3.23 -25.89 -7.32
CA GLU A 21 -2.58 -24.81 -8.08
C GLU A 21 -3.05 -23.41 -7.67
N THR A 22 -4.28 -23.27 -7.15
CA THR A 22 -4.80 -21.96 -6.70
C THR A 22 -4.20 -21.49 -5.37
N ASN A 23 -3.80 -22.39 -4.49
CA ASN A 23 -3.26 -22.06 -3.18
C ASN A 23 -1.82 -21.53 -3.25
N ASN A 24 -0.99 -22.01 -4.20
CA ASN A 24 0.40 -21.56 -4.31
C ASN A 24 0.53 -20.16 -4.90
N THR A 25 -0.36 -19.75 -5.79
CA THR A 25 -0.34 -18.40 -6.36
C THR A 25 -0.87 -17.37 -5.36
N SER A 26 -1.88 -17.73 -4.57
CA SER A 26 -2.39 -16.90 -3.49
C SER A 26 -1.35 -16.66 -2.39
N THR A 27 -0.68 -17.73 -1.92
CA THR A 27 0.36 -17.62 -0.90
C THR A 27 1.55 -16.78 -1.33
N ASN A 28 1.94 -16.79 -2.60
CA ASN A 28 3.02 -15.93 -3.09
C ASN A 28 2.60 -14.45 -3.11
N ALA A 29 1.40 -14.13 -3.59
CA ALA A 29 0.88 -12.76 -3.60
C ALA A 29 0.68 -12.20 -2.17
N ASP A 30 0.23 -13.05 -1.23
CA ASP A 30 0.12 -12.69 0.18
C ASP A 30 1.48 -12.36 0.79
N GLN A 31 2.52 -13.17 0.52
CA GLN A 31 3.86 -12.91 1.01
C GLN A 31 4.47 -11.62 0.43
N ILE A 32 4.28 -11.37 -0.87
CA ILE A 32 4.71 -10.13 -1.51
C ILE A 32 4.01 -8.93 -0.86
N PHE A 33 2.70 -9.00 -0.67
CA PHE A 33 1.94 -7.94 0.00
C PHE A 33 2.47 -7.68 1.42
N LEU A 34 2.67 -8.71 2.23
CA LEU A 34 3.20 -8.55 3.59
C LEU A 34 4.60 -7.93 3.60
N THR A 35 5.48 -8.34 2.69
CA THR A 35 6.81 -7.76 2.53
C THR A 35 6.72 -6.28 2.16
N ASN A 36 5.84 -5.93 1.23
CA ASN A 36 5.63 -4.57 0.79
C ASN A 36 5.00 -3.69 1.89
N CYS A 37 4.15 -4.24 2.76
CA CYS A 37 3.65 -3.53 3.96
C CYS A 37 4.80 -3.14 4.89
N ILE A 38 5.80 -4.01 5.09
CA ILE A 38 6.99 -3.70 5.90
C ILE A 38 7.77 -2.56 5.25
N THR A 39 7.99 -2.61 3.94
CA THR A 39 8.66 -1.54 3.18
C THR A 39 7.94 -0.19 3.35
N VAL A 40 6.60 -0.18 3.27
CA VAL A 40 5.80 1.04 3.48
C VAL A 40 5.94 1.54 4.91
N GLN A 41 5.86 0.66 5.90
CA GLN A 41 6.00 1.04 7.31
C GLN A 41 7.37 1.67 7.60
N GLU A 42 8.43 1.09 7.07
CA GLU A 42 9.79 1.64 7.19
C GLU A 42 9.90 3.01 6.50
N TYR A 43 9.35 3.16 5.30
CA TYR A 43 9.31 4.44 4.60
C TYR A 43 8.57 5.53 5.40
N LEU A 44 7.42 5.19 5.98
CA LEU A 44 6.64 6.13 6.80
C LEU A 44 7.39 6.52 8.08
N ASN A 45 8.06 5.58 8.73
CA ASN A 45 8.90 5.87 9.89
C ASN A 45 10.08 6.79 9.53
N ASP A 46 10.74 6.52 8.39
CA ASP A 46 11.84 7.37 7.91
C ASP A 46 11.33 8.76 7.51
N PHE A 47 10.09 8.89 7.02
CA PHE A 47 9.46 10.19 6.74
C PHE A 47 9.27 11.01 8.02
N VAL A 48 8.70 10.40 9.07
CA VAL A 48 8.50 11.06 10.37
C VAL A 48 9.84 11.49 10.99
N ASN A 49 10.89 10.68 10.80
CA ASN A 49 12.23 10.96 11.33
C ASN A 49 13.11 11.79 10.36
N GLU A 50 12.56 12.30 9.26
CA GLU A 50 13.26 13.12 8.26
C GLU A 50 14.52 12.47 7.67
N SER A 51 14.54 11.15 7.64
CA SER A 51 15.73 10.33 7.36
C SER A 51 15.61 9.43 6.12
N ILE A 52 14.66 9.74 5.21
CA ILE A 52 14.36 8.88 4.06
C ILE A 52 15.58 8.69 3.16
N ASN A 53 16.00 7.44 3.03
CA ASN A 53 16.86 7.02 1.93
C ASN A 53 16.00 6.66 0.71
N TYR A 54 15.72 7.63 -0.16
CA TYR A 54 14.83 7.45 -1.31
C TYR A 54 15.25 6.30 -2.23
N LYS A 55 16.54 6.09 -2.44
CA LYS A 55 17.06 4.98 -3.25
C LYS A 55 16.80 3.60 -2.65
N LYS A 56 16.57 3.53 -1.33
CA LYS A 56 16.16 2.29 -0.67
C LYS A 56 14.74 1.90 -1.06
N TYR A 57 13.85 2.86 -1.20
CA TYR A 57 12.41 2.63 -1.35
C TYR A 57 11.92 2.74 -2.79
N PHE A 58 12.45 3.70 -3.55
CA PHE A 58 11.91 4.05 -4.86
C PHE A 58 12.80 3.56 -6.00
N ASN A 59 12.14 3.18 -7.06
CA ASN A 59 12.75 2.96 -8.36
C ASN A 59 13.03 4.33 -9.04
N ASP A 60 14.08 4.40 -9.86
CA ASP A 60 14.52 5.65 -10.49
C ASP A 60 13.48 6.28 -11.43
N THR A 61 12.52 5.50 -11.92
CA THR A 61 11.44 5.96 -12.80
C THR A 61 10.11 6.17 -12.09
N CYS A 62 10.08 6.03 -10.76
CA CYS A 62 8.87 6.16 -9.95
C CYS A 62 8.13 7.46 -10.24
N LYS A 63 6.82 7.37 -10.31
CA LYS A 63 5.92 8.51 -10.47
C LYS A 63 5.03 8.67 -9.26
N VAL A 64 4.78 9.92 -8.90
CA VAL A 64 3.96 10.30 -7.77
C VAL A 64 2.77 11.10 -8.26
N ARG A 65 1.57 10.71 -7.86
CA ARG A 65 0.36 11.50 -8.09
C ARG A 65 -0.03 12.21 -6.80
N GLY A 66 0.09 13.52 -6.80
CA GLY A 66 -0.55 14.37 -5.80
C GLY A 66 -2.03 14.57 -6.10
N THR A 67 -2.82 14.88 -5.08
CA THR A 67 -4.25 15.15 -5.20
C THR A 67 -4.61 16.57 -4.76
N TYR A 68 -3.64 17.47 -4.77
CA TYR A 68 -3.89 18.89 -4.55
C TYR A 68 -4.74 19.47 -5.68
N PHE A 69 -5.57 20.44 -5.38
CA PHE A 69 -6.46 21.09 -6.35
C PHE A 69 -5.74 21.58 -7.61
N ASN A 70 -4.51 22.07 -7.50
CA ASN A 70 -3.68 22.55 -8.62
C ASN A 70 -2.56 21.58 -9.00
N SER A 71 -2.71 20.29 -8.76
CA SER A 71 -1.69 19.30 -9.09
C SER A 71 -1.51 19.18 -10.60
N GLU A 72 -0.33 19.53 -11.12
CA GLU A 72 0.00 19.47 -12.54
C GLU A 72 0.58 18.10 -12.93
N GLY A 73 -0.27 17.05 -12.94
CA GLY A 73 0.15 15.75 -13.45
C GLY A 73 0.98 14.90 -12.48
N LEU A 74 1.93 14.14 -13.02
CA LEU A 74 2.77 13.22 -12.26
C LEU A 74 4.11 13.88 -11.91
N MET A 75 4.48 13.82 -10.65
CA MET A 75 5.78 14.26 -10.13
C MET A 75 6.82 13.14 -10.25
N SER A 76 8.09 13.52 -10.32
CA SER A 76 9.23 12.63 -10.12
C SER A 76 9.51 12.43 -8.62
N VAL A 77 10.40 11.49 -8.30
CA VAL A 77 10.92 11.34 -6.92
C VAL A 77 11.72 12.59 -6.50
N ASP A 78 12.46 13.22 -7.41
CA ASP A 78 13.22 14.42 -7.10
C ASP A 78 12.33 15.61 -6.73
N ASP A 79 11.21 15.78 -7.44
CA ASP A 79 10.20 16.78 -7.07
C ASP A 79 9.65 16.50 -5.66
N ARG A 80 9.40 15.22 -5.35
CA ARG A 80 8.90 14.82 -4.03
C ARG A 80 9.92 15.04 -2.92
N ILE A 81 11.21 14.79 -3.18
CA ILE A 81 12.31 15.09 -2.25
C ILE A 81 12.31 16.59 -1.90
N SER A 82 12.15 17.45 -2.90
CA SER A 82 12.12 18.90 -2.69
C SER A 82 10.93 19.31 -1.81
N ILE A 83 9.74 18.78 -2.09
CA ILE A 83 8.53 19.01 -1.29
C ILE A 83 8.71 18.53 0.16
N HIS A 84 9.28 17.34 0.37
CA HIS A 84 9.52 16.84 1.73
C HIS A 84 10.45 17.76 2.52
N LYS A 85 11.54 18.24 1.92
CA LYS A 85 12.46 19.17 2.57
C LYS A 85 11.80 20.49 2.95
N GLU A 86 10.94 21.02 2.08
CA GLU A 86 10.16 22.23 2.37
C GLU A 86 9.18 22.02 3.53
N MET A 87 8.53 20.85 3.57
CA MET A 87 7.61 20.49 4.65
C MET A 87 8.35 20.32 5.98
N TRP A 88 9.44 19.57 6.03
CA TRP A 88 10.24 19.35 7.22
C TRP A 88 10.87 20.63 7.79
N ALA A 89 11.12 21.63 6.94
CA ALA A 89 11.62 22.93 7.41
C ALA A 89 10.61 23.73 8.24
N LYS A 90 9.31 23.35 8.20
CA LYS A 90 8.21 24.11 8.84
C LYS A 90 7.37 23.28 9.79
N TYR A 91 7.33 21.98 9.60
CA TYR A 91 6.40 21.08 10.28
C TYR A 91 7.09 19.84 10.78
N ASP A 92 6.72 19.41 11.99
CA ASP A 92 6.94 18.06 12.48
C ASP A 92 5.74 17.17 12.12
N PHE A 93 5.97 15.88 11.98
CA PHE A 93 4.95 14.93 11.56
C PHE A 93 4.84 13.75 12.52
N ALA A 94 3.60 13.28 12.70
CA ALA A 94 3.35 12.00 13.35
C ALA A 94 2.33 11.18 12.56
N ILE A 95 2.40 9.89 12.71
CA ILE A 95 1.50 8.91 12.09
C ILE A 95 0.93 8.04 13.19
N SER A 96 -0.38 7.76 13.13
CA SER A 96 -1.03 6.89 14.11
C SER A 96 -0.40 5.49 14.15
N ASP A 97 -0.35 4.88 15.33
CA ASP A 97 0.19 3.54 15.53
C ASP A 97 -0.62 2.46 14.76
N SER A 98 -1.89 2.74 14.48
CA SER A 98 -2.76 1.83 13.74
C SER A 98 -2.87 2.25 12.29
N ILE A 99 -2.09 1.60 11.42
CA ILE A 99 -2.20 1.72 9.97
C ILE A 99 -3.03 0.54 9.46
N ASN A 100 -4.10 0.83 8.72
CA ASN A 100 -4.93 -0.21 8.13
C ASN A 100 -4.44 -0.54 6.71
N PHE A 101 -3.60 -1.56 6.59
CA PHE A 101 -3.10 -2.04 5.31
C PHE A 101 -4.09 -2.95 4.60
N LEU A 102 -4.33 -2.71 3.33
CA LEU A 102 -5.21 -3.47 2.45
C LEU A 102 -4.44 -3.88 1.19
N PRO A 103 -4.62 -5.11 0.70
CA PRO A 103 -4.01 -5.53 -0.55
C PRO A 103 -4.65 -4.82 -1.73
N GLY A 104 -3.83 -4.41 -2.70
CA GLY A 104 -4.32 -3.99 -3.99
C GLY A 104 -4.54 -5.17 -4.92
N VAL A 105 -5.19 -4.89 -6.04
CA VAL A 105 -5.49 -5.89 -7.06
C VAL A 105 -5.15 -5.34 -8.44
N ASN A 106 -4.65 -6.20 -9.30
CA ASN A 106 -4.45 -5.90 -10.70
C ASN A 106 -5.78 -5.56 -11.38
N ALA A 107 -5.83 -4.46 -12.11
CA ALA A 107 -7.05 -3.93 -12.71
C ALA A 107 -7.71 -4.86 -13.73
N GLU A 108 -6.93 -5.71 -14.41
CA GLU A 108 -7.41 -6.64 -15.44
C GLU A 108 -7.83 -7.98 -14.82
N THR A 109 -6.92 -8.60 -14.06
CA THR A 109 -7.11 -9.95 -13.53
C THR A 109 -7.94 -10.00 -12.25
N LYS A 110 -8.11 -8.87 -11.55
CA LYS A 110 -8.76 -8.74 -10.23
C LYS A 110 -8.12 -9.59 -9.12
N LYS A 111 -6.90 -10.06 -9.35
CA LYS A 111 -6.11 -10.82 -8.36
C LYS A 111 -5.17 -9.87 -7.61
N MET A 112 -4.81 -10.23 -6.39
CA MET A 112 -3.80 -9.51 -5.62
C MET A 112 -2.49 -9.43 -6.42
N ASP A 113 -1.88 -8.25 -6.40
CA ASP A 113 -0.69 -7.93 -7.20
C ASP A 113 0.50 -7.44 -6.36
N GLY A 114 0.39 -7.53 -5.03
CA GLY A 114 1.41 -7.08 -4.09
C GLY A 114 1.39 -5.58 -3.82
N SER A 115 0.56 -4.80 -4.52
CA SER A 115 0.41 -3.37 -4.20
C SER A 115 -0.26 -3.17 -2.84
N VAL A 116 0.08 -2.05 -2.18
CA VAL A 116 -0.37 -1.74 -0.82
C VAL A 116 -1.27 -0.51 -0.85
N ARG A 117 -2.42 -0.64 -0.23
CA ARG A 117 -3.40 0.44 0.01
C ARG A 117 -3.53 0.60 1.52
N PHE A 118 -3.58 1.83 2.03
CA PHE A 118 -3.69 1.99 3.48
C PHE A 118 -4.33 3.31 3.89
N TYR A 119 -4.93 3.27 5.09
CA TYR A 119 -5.51 4.40 5.78
C TYR A 119 -4.78 4.60 7.10
N PHE A 120 -4.56 5.86 7.47
CA PHE A 120 -3.91 6.24 8.72
C PHE A 120 -4.29 7.68 9.07
N ASP A 121 -4.12 8.04 10.32
CA ASP A 121 -4.20 9.42 10.75
C ASP A 121 -2.82 10.05 10.68
N TRP A 122 -2.75 11.20 10.04
CA TRP A 122 -1.54 11.99 9.85
C TRP A 122 -1.66 13.28 10.63
N THR A 123 -0.72 13.52 11.55
CA THR A 123 -0.64 14.73 12.35
C THR A 123 0.46 15.62 11.82
N VAL A 124 0.16 16.91 11.76
CA VAL A 124 1.09 17.98 11.33
C VAL A 124 1.15 19.01 12.43
N ASP A 125 2.33 19.25 12.93
CA ASP A 125 2.63 20.25 13.96
C ASP A 125 3.45 21.38 13.35
N ASN A 126 2.91 22.61 13.33
CA ASN A 126 3.66 23.78 12.88
C ASN A 126 4.70 24.15 13.95
N THR A 127 5.99 24.10 13.58
CA THR A 127 7.11 24.29 14.52
C THR A 127 7.23 25.73 15.02
N GLU A 128 6.72 26.73 14.28
CA GLU A 128 6.81 28.15 14.62
C GLU A 128 5.71 28.57 15.58
N ASN A 129 4.44 28.31 15.24
CA ASN A 129 3.28 28.80 16.01
C ASN A 129 2.63 27.74 16.91
N ARG A 130 3.11 26.49 16.88
CA ARG A 130 2.64 25.36 17.72
C ARG A 130 1.20 24.93 17.48
N LYS A 131 0.58 25.35 16.38
CA LYS A 131 -0.70 24.80 15.97
C LYS A 131 -0.52 23.39 15.40
N SER A 132 -1.52 22.55 15.62
CA SER A 132 -1.51 21.15 15.19
C SER A 132 -2.83 20.77 14.53
N ILE A 133 -2.78 19.87 13.57
CA ILE A 133 -3.94 19.28 12.93
C ILE A 133 -3.70 17.78 12.69
N THR A 134 -4.73 16.98 12.91
CA THR A 134 -4.74 15.56 12.52
C THR A 134 -5.84 15.34 11.51
N LEU A 135 -5.53 14.63 10.43
CA LEU A 135 -6.49 14.29 9.40
C LEU A 135 -6.27 12.86 8.87
N PRO A 136 -7.34 12.16 8.46
CA PRO A 136 -7.22 10.86 7.85
C PRO A 136 -6.64 10.99 6.43
N LEU A 137 -5.68 10.14 6.10
CA LEU A 137 -5.14 10.00 4.76
C LEU A 137 -5.38 8.59 4.22
N TYR A 138 -5.53 8.51 2.90
CA TYR A 138 -5.42 7.27 2.14
C TYR A 138 -4.22 7.36 1.21
N MET A 139 -3.40 6.31 1.18
CA MET A 139 -2.30 6.18 0.24
C MET A 139 -2.34 4.85 -0.47
N SER A 140 -1.75 4.81 -1.65
CA SER A 140 -1.53 3.57 -2.39
C SER A 140 -0.14 3.56 -3.01
N PHE A 141 0.50 2.40 -2.94
CA PHE A 141 1.83 2.14 -3.48
C PHE A 141 1.78 0.93 -4.41
N ASP A 142 2.32 1.08 -5.60
CA ASP A 142 2.56 -0.02 -6.52
C ASP A 142 4.06 -0.30 -6.55
N PHE A 143 4.44 -1.57 -6.72
CA PHE A 143 5.82 -2.02 -6.63
C PHE A 143 6.26 -2.69 -7.94
N ASP A 144 7.55 -2.61 -8.23
CA ASP A 144 8.17 -3.38 -9.30
C ASP A 144 8.61 -4.77 -8.81
N ASN A 145 9.20 -5.55 -9.73
CA ASN A 145 9.65 -6.91 -9.42
C ASN A 145 10.82 -6.97 -8.43
N ASP A 146 11.53 -5.85 -8.22
CA ASP A 146 12.64 -5.73 -7.28
C ASP A 146 12.17 -5.26 -5.90
N GLY A 147 10.86 -5.12 -5.71
CA GLY A 147 10.24 -4.63 -4.47
C GLY A 147 10.44 -3.14 -4.22
N LYS A 148 10.73 -2.37 -5.28
CA LYS A 148 10.80 -0.90 -5.22
C LYS A 148 9.46 -0.27 -5.58
N ILE A 149 9.13 0.82 -4.92
CA ILE A 149 7.95 1.61 -5.24
C ILE A 149 8.18 2.26 -6.61
N ASN A 150 7.31 1.94 -7.57
CA ASN A 150 7.35 2.48 -8.94
C ASN A 150 6.25 3.49 -9.22
N PHE A 151 5.20 3.47 -8.40
CA PHE A 151 4.12 4.47 -8.42
C PHE A 151 3.52 4.62 -7.03
N TYR A 152 3.20 5.85 -6.63
CA TYR A 152 2.34 6.06 -5.49
C TYR A 152 1.45 7.29 -5.64
N GLN A 153 0.36 7.28 -4.90
CA GLN A 153 -0.58 8.40 -4.82
C GLN A 153 -1.15 8.51 -3.40
N PHE A 154 -1.60 9.73 -3.08
CA PHE A 154 -2.18 10.01 -1.78
C PHE A 154 -3.44 10.88 -1.95
N PHE A 155 -4.38 10.70 -1.03
CA PHE A 155 -5.65 11.41 -0.99
C PHE A 155 -5.91 11.91 0.43
N GLY A 156 -6.25 13.19 0.52
CA GLY A 156 -6.60 13.88 1.75
C GLY A 156 -6.69 15.38 1.50
N ASP A 157 -7.37 16.10 2.36
CA ASP A 157 -7.47 17.56 2.24
C ASP A 157 -6.26 18.26 2.89
N ILE A 158 -5.07 17.90 2.40
CA ILE A 158 -3.79 18.35 2.93
C ILE A 158 -3.66 19.87 2.82
N SER A 159 -4.14 20.44 1.71
CA SER A 159 -4.05 21.90 1.50
C SER A 159 -4.84 22.68 2.55
N ALA A 160 -6.08 22.28 2.82
CA ALA A 160 -6.89 22.93 3.85
C ALA A 160 -6.31 22.68 5.25
N ALA A 161 -5.81 21.46 5.52
CA ALA A 161 -5.18 21.15 6.80
C ALA A 161 -3.96 22.06 7.08
N ILE A 162 -3.02 22.15 6.14
CA ILE A 162 -1.84 23.01 6.26
C ILE A 162 -2.26 24.48 6.43
N SER A 163 -3.18 25.00 5.58
CA SER A 163 -3.64 26.38 5.69
C SER A 163 -4.32 26.70 7.03
N SER A 164 -4.91 25.71 7.70
CA SER A 164 -5.56 25.91 9.01
C SER A 164 -4.59 26.13 10.17
N ILE A 165 -3.34 25.74 9.99
CA ILE A 165 -2.27 25.84 11.00
C ILE A 165 -1.19 26.87 10.65
N GLU A 166 -1.29 27.52 9.52
CA GLU A 166 -0.51 28.73 9.18
C GLU A 166 -1.13 29.99 9.84
#